data_55bb644a32ebd6ae7fdceeb0aebbbb72
#
_entry.id   55bb644a32ebd6ae7fdceeb0aebbbb72
#
_cell.length_a   1.000
_cell.length_b   1.000
_cell.length_c   1.000
_cell.angle_alpha   90.00
_cell.angle_beta   90.00
_cell.angle_gamma   90.00
#
_symmetry.space_group_name_H-M   'P 1'
#
loop_
_entity.id
_entity.type
_entity.pdbx_description
1 polymer ?
#
loop_
_entity_poly.entity_id
_entity_poly.type
_entity_poly.pdbx_seq_one_letter_code
_entity_poly.pdbx_strand_id
1 'polypeptide(L)'
;MPEENAEHVESFLSDNCPPMGIYETLYAFRDSFGGFMGTEGTHPWSQGFPLTTPLEKFGGPSLPESVEVTWEDRFYPKAWGHPELRDAISEYYNSQYGSNITPENVMVFAGGRPGIYTVMAFLKEKVQVSIGNIEWPAYLDIMEQTK
;
A
#
# COMPACT_ATOMS: atom_id res chain seq x y z
N MET A 1 -23.05 -40.85 8.64
CA MET A 1 -21.62 -40.63 8.98
C MET A 1 -21.62 -39.71 10.17
N PRO A 2 -20.96 -40.03 11.28
CA PRO A 2 -20.95 -39.13 12.44
C PRO A 2 -20.17 -37.87 12.08
N GLU A 3 -20.75 -36.73 12.38
CA GLU A 3 -20.04 -35.44 12.39
C GLU A 3 -18.92 -35.57 13.43
N GLU A 4 -17.69 -35.62 12.94
CA GLU A 4 -16.51 -35.50 13.77
C GLU A 4 -16.57 -34.15 14.47
N ASN A 5 -16.59 -34.16 15.80
CA ASN A 5 -16.38 -32.98 16.62
C ASN A 5 -15.06 -32.32 16.20
N ALA A 6 -15.15 -31.30 15.38
CA ALA A 6 -14.05 -30.37 15.23
C ALA A 6 -13.81 -29.77 16.62
N GLU A 7 -12.74 -30.19 17.29
CA GLU A 7 -12.27 -29.54 18.51
C GLU A 7 -12.18 -28.04 18.21
N HIS A 8 -12.90 -27.29 18.99
CA HIS A 8 -12.89 -25.81 18.89
C HIS A 8 -11.48 -25.36 19.33
N VAL A 9 -10.59 -25.23 18.36
CA VAL A 9 -9.25 -24.68 18.60
C VAL A 9 -9.46 -23.20 18.95
N GLU A 10 -9.17 -22.85 20.19
CA GLU A 10 -9.20 -21.45 20.63
C GLU A 10 -8.28 -20.61 19.72
N SER A 11 -8.82 -19.56 19.12
CA SER A 11 -8.06 -18.69 18.24
C SER A 11 -7.06 -17.85 19.03
N PHE A 12 -5.80 -17.87 18.63
CA PHE A 12 -4.78 -16.98 19.19
C PHE A 12 -4.82 -15.59 18.55
N LEU A 13 -5.70 -15.37 17.57
CA LEU A 13 -5.88 -14.08 16.94
C LEU A 13 -6.83 -13.22 17.76
N SER A 14 -6.61 -11.92 17.73
CA SER A 14 -7.51 -10.95 18.37
C SER A 14 -8.91 -11.03 17.75
N ASP A 15 -9.93 -11.05 18.59
CA ASP A 15 -11.34 -10.97 18.16
C ASP A 15 -11.70 -9.59 17.59
N ASN A 16 -10.87 -8.60 17.85
CA ASN A 16 -11.00 -7.24 17.35
C ASN A 16 -10.21 -7.02 16.05
N CYS A 17 -10.48 -7.86 15.04
CA CYS A 17 -9.99 -7.54 13.70
C CYS A 17 -10.83 -6.39 13.14
N PRO A 18 -10.22 -5.27 12.74
CA PRO A 18 -10.96 -4.20 12.07
C PRO A 18 -11.58 -4.74 10.78
N PRO A 19 -12.74 -4.22 10.37
CA PRO A 19 -13.36 -4.60 9.09
C PRO A 19 -12.38 -4.35 7.95
N MET A 20 -12.46 -5.13 6.88
CA MET A 20 -11.55 -5.04 5.74
C MET A 20 -11.69 -3.72 4.95
N GLY A 21 -12.58 -2.82 5.36
CA GLY A 21 -12.73 -1.48 4.82
C GLY A 21 -13.00 -1.47 3.32
N ILE A 22 -12.01 -1.05 2.55
CA ILE A 22 -12.13 -0.94 1.09
C ILE A 22 -12.45 -2.28 0.41
N TYR A 23 -11.99 -3.39 0.94
CA TYR A 23 -12.25 -4.71 0.36
C TYR A 23 -13.70 -5.13 0.51
N GLU A 24 -14.36 -4.78 1.60
CA GLU A 24 -15.81 -5.02 1.75
C GLU A 24 -16.60 -4.29 0.68
N THR A 25 -16.22 -3.04 0.39
CA THR A 25 -16.83 -2.26 -0.69
C THR A 25 -16.58 -2.88 -2.06
N LEU A 26 -15.36 -3.36 -2.32
CA LEU A 26 -15.01 -4.02 -3.56
C LEU A 26 -15.80 -5.31 -3.79
N TYR A 27 -15.94 -6.13 -2.74
CA TYR A 27 -16.71 -7.37 -2.83
C TYR A 27 -18.21 -7.10 -2.94
N ALA A 28 -18.74 -6.13 -2.20
CA ALA A 28 -20.13 -5.72 -2.33
C ALA A 28 -20.45 -5.21 -3.74
N PHE A 29 -19.54 -4.45 -4.34
CA PHE A 29 -19.67 -4.00 -5.72
C PHE A 29 -19.68 -5.18 -6.69
N ARG A 30 -18.70 -6.09 -6.59
CA ARG A 30 -18.65 -7.30 -7.41
C ARG A 30 -19.94 -8.12 -7.34
N ASP A 31 -20.44 -8.32 -6.13
CA ASP A 31 -21.62 -9.17 -5.89
C ASP A 31 -22.92 -8.51 -6.39
N SER A 32 -22.95 -7.18 -6.40
CA SER A 32 -24.10 -6.41 -6.89
C SER A 32 -24.11 -6.22 -8.41
N PHE A 33 -22.96 -6.09 -9.04
CA PHE A 33 -22.81 -5.71 -10.45
C PHE A 33 -22.12 -6.76 -11.32
N GLY A 34 -21.72 -7.89 -10.77
CA GLY A 34 -21.14 -9.00 -11.50
C GLY A 34 -19.67 -8.82 -11.93
N GLY A 35 -18.99 -7.76 -11.48
CA GLY A 35 -17.59 -7.49 -11.80
C GLY A 35 -16.94 -6.53 -10.82
N PHE A 36 -15.62 -6.55 -10.75
CA PHE A 36 -14.88 -5.60 -9.91
C PHE A 36 -14.85 -4.20 -10.53
N MET A 37 -14.75 -3.19 -9.67
CA MET A 37 -14.50 -1.82 -10.12
C MET A 37 -13.22 -1.76 -10.95
N GLY A 38 -13.26 -0.98 -12.05
CA GLY A 38 -12.15 -0.84 -12.99
C GLY A 38 -12.13 -1.85 -14.13
N THR A 39 -13.08 -2.81 -14.15
CA THR A 39 -13.31 -3.64 -15.34
C THR A 39 -14.00 -2.84 -16.44
N GLU A 40 -13.95 -3.34 -17.69
CA GLU A 40 -14.56 -2.68 -18.84
C GLU A 40 -16.04 -2.34 -18.57
N GLY A 41 -16.44 -1.12 -18.89
CA GLY A 41 -17.79 -0.61 -18.66
C GLY A 41 -18.05 -0.07 -17.27
N THR A 42 -17.08 -0.08 -16.34
CA THR A 42 -17.20 0.53 -15.02
C THR A 42 -16.48 1.86 -14.94
N HIS A 43 -16.99 2.75 -14.05
CA HIS A 43 -16.38 4.06 -13.76
C HIS A 43 -16.10 4.17 -12.26
N PRO A 44 -14.93 3.72 -11.78
CA PRO A 44 -14.62 3.61 -10.35
C PRO A 44 -14.26 4.97 -9.71
N TRP A 45 -15.20 5.89 -9.67
CA TRP A 45 -15.00 7.24 -9.12
C TRP A 45 -14.81 7.28 -7.61
N SER A 46 -15.19 6.21 -6.93
CA SER A 46 -15.07 6.09 -5.47
C SER A 46 -13.68 5.64 -5.02
N GLN A 47 -12.80 5.31 -5.95
CA GLN A 47 -11.46 4.82 -5.63
C GLN A 47 -10.41 5.48 -6.53
N GLY A 48 -9.24 5.75 -5.95
CA GLY A 48 -8.09 6.28 -6.66
C GLY A 48 -7.31 5.21 -7.41
N PHE A 49 -7.94 4.52 -8.37
CA PHE A 49 -7.20 3.60 -9.23
C PHE A 49 -6.21 4.37 -10.11
N PRO A 50 -4.97 3.90 -10.23
CA PRO A 50 -4.04 4.47 -11.19
C PRO A 50 -4.57 4.24 -12.61
N LEU A 51 -4.21 5.15 -13.52
CA LEU A 51 -4.51 4.96 -14.94
C LEU A 51 -3.79 3.69 -15.44
N THR A 52 -4.57 2.77 -15.99
CA THR A 52 -4.05 1.54 -16.59
C THR A 52 -3.83 1.69 -18.11
N THR A 53 -4.22 2.83 -18.65
CA THR A 53 -3.99 3.14 -20.08
C THR A 53 -2.50 3.33 -20.31
N PRO A 54 -1.93 2.69 -21.34
CA PRO A 54 -0.52 2.85 -21.67
C PRO A 54 -0.11 4.32 -21.81
N LEU A 55 1.02 4.68 -21.23
CA LEU A 55 1.51 6.07 -21.22
C LEU A 55 1.76 6.63 -22.61
N GLU A 56 2.07 5.77 -23.59
CA GLU A 56 2.28 6.14 -24.99
C GLU A 56 1.07 6.84 -25.59
N LYS A 57 -0.15 6.48 -25.20
CA LYS A 57 -1.38 7.16 -25.65
C LYS A 57 -1.45 8.62 -25.21
N PHE A 58 -0.66 9.00 -24.21
CA PHE A 58 -0.55 10.36 -23.69
C PHE A 58 0.79 11.01 -24.04
N GLY A 59 1.57 10.42 -24.96
CA GLY A 59 2.90 10.92 -25.32
C GLY A 59 3.99 10.64 -24.30
N GLY A 60 3.72 9.78 -23.32
CA GLY A 60 4.70 9.32 -22.35
C GLY A 60 5.62 8.22 -22.89
N PRO A 61 6.66 7.86 -22.14
CA PRO A 61 7.56 6.78 -22.53
C PRO A 61 6.88 5.41 -22.45
N SER A 62 7.30 4.51 -23.32
CA SER A 62 6.96 3.09 -23.22
C SER A 62 7.56 2.49 -21.96
N LEU A 63 6.75 1.76 -21.20
CA LEU A 63 7.28 0.96 -20.10
C LEU A 63 7.84 -0.36 -20.64
N PRO A 64 8.92 -0.88 -20.04
CA PRO A 64 9.45 -2.16 -20.46
C PRO A 64 8.42 -3.28 -20.21
N GLU A 65 8.23 -4.16 -21.17
CA GLU A 65 7.33 -5.32 -21.04
C GLU A 65 7.86 -6.36 -20.04
N SER A 66 9.17 -6.37 -19.83
CA SER A 66 9.85 -7.26 -18.89
C SER A 66 11.03 -6.57 -18.25
N VAL A 67 11.33 -6.96 -17.03
CA VAL A 67 12.53 -6.54 -16.30
C VAL A 67 13.37 -7.79 -16.06
N GLU A 68 14.63 -7.75 -16.44
CA GLU A 68 15.57 -8.83 -16.15
C GLU A 68 15.86 -8.85 -14.64
N VAL A 69 15.73 -10.04 -14.04
CA VAL A 69 16.11 -10.27 -12.65
C VAL A 69 17.47 -10.95 -12.66
N THR A 70 18.48 -10.23 -12.24
CA THR A 70 19.86 -10.71 -12.18
C THR A 70 20.13 -11.58 -10.96
N TRP A 71 21.33 -12.13 -10.85
CA TRP A 71 21.72 -12.89 -9.66
C TRP A 71 21.83 -11.99 -8.43
N GLU A 72 22.29 -10.76 -8.60
CA GLU A 72 22.43 -9.74 -7.56
C GLU A 72 21.09 -9.34 -6.94
N ASP A 73 20.02 -9.32 -7.74
CA ASP A 73 18.66 -8.99 -7.28
C ASP A 73 18.09 -10.03 -6.32
N ARG A 74 18.71 -11.20 -6.20
CA ARG A 74 18.29 -12.29 -5.31
C ARG A 74 18.89 -12.22 -3.92
N PHE A 75 19.81 -11.30 -3.66
CA PHE A 75 20.36 -11.08 -2.34
C PHE A 75 19.41 -10.27 -1.45
N TYR A 76 19.66 -10.36 -0.15
CA TYR A 76 18.94 -9.51 0.80
C TYR A 76 19.17 -8.03 0.48
N PRO A 77 18.09 -7.23 0.36
CA PRO A 77 18.23 -5.81 0.15
C PRO A 77 18.86 -5.14 1.38
N LYS A 78 19.39 -3.94 1.18
CA LYS A 78 19.80 -3.09 2.29
C LYS A 78 18.56 -2.75 3.13
N ALA A 79 18.72 -2.65 4.45
CA ALA A 79 17.60 -2.42 5.38
C ALA A 79 16.78 -1.16 5.07
N TRP A 80 17.41 -0.14 4.50
CA TRP A 80 16.76 1.12 4.11
C TRP A 80 16.32 1.17 2.64
N GLY A 81 16.60 0.15 1.87
CA GLY A 81 16.42 0.11 0.43
C GLY A 81 17.73 0.23 -0.34
N HIS A 82 17.65 -0.05 -1.65
CA HIS A 82 18.81 0.01 -2.54
C HIS A 82 19.37 1.43 -2.62
N PRO A 83 20.68 1.64 -2.50
CA PRO A 83 21.26 2.99 -2.49
C PRO A 83 20.86 3.83 -3.70
N GLU A 84 21.02 3.31 -4.91
CA GLU A 84 20.67 4.02 -6.15
C GLU A 84 19.19 4.41 -6.24
N LEU A 85 18.28 3.57 -5.71
CA LEU A 85 16.86 3.92 -5.63
C LEU A 85 16.62 5.07 -4.66
N ARG A 86 17.29 5.07 -3.51
CA ARG A 86 17.18 6.15 -2.52
C ARG A 86 17.74 7.46 -3.07
N ASP A 87 18.84 7.41 -3.81
CA ASP A 87 19.42 8.55 -4.53
C ASP A 87 18.40 9.11 -5.53
N ALA A 88 17.88 8.27 -6.41
CA ALA A 88 16.89 8.67 -7.41
C ALA A 88 15.61 9.26 -6.79
N ILE A 89 15.11 8.69 -5.68
CA ILE A 89 13.96 9.24 -4.96
C ILE A 89 14.27 10.62 -4.40
N SER A 90 15.43 10.82 -3.77
CA SER A 90 15.80 12.13 -3.22
C SER A 90 15.95 13.18 -4.32
N GLU A 91 16.57 12.85 -5.43
CA GLU A 91 16.68 13.73 -6.60
C GLU A 91 15.32 14.09 -7.18
N TYR A 92 14.42 13.12 -7.32
CA TYR A 92 13.06 13.35 -7.79
C TYR A 92 12.31 14.35 -6.91
N TYR A 93 12.31 14.14 -5.59
CA TYR A 93 11.63 15.05 -4.65
C TYR A 93 12.25 16.45 -4.65
N ASN A 94 13.56 16.53 -4.71
CA ASN A 94 14.25 17.82 -4.77
C ASN A 94 13.91 18.59 -6.05
N SER A 95 13.86 17.88 -7.18
CA SER A 95 13.54 18.52 -8.48
C SER A 95 12.08 18.91 -8.62
N GLN A 96 11.14 18.09 -8.13
CA GLN A 96 9.72 18.31 -8.31
C GLN A 96 9.10 19.24 -7.28
N TYR A 97 9.59 19.22 -6.06
CA TYR A 97 8.97 19.92 -4.93
C TYR A 97 9.88 20.97 -4.29
N GLY A 98 11.09 21.13 -4.80
CA GLY A 98 12.07 22.09 -4.24
C GLY A 98 12.50 21.71 -2.81
N SER A 99 12.40 20.42 -2.46
CA SER A 99 12.88 19.93 -1.17
C SER A 99 14.42 19.89 -1.14
N ASN A 100 14.99 19.67 0.02
CA ASN A 100 16.42 19.50 0.22
C ASN A 100 16.67 18.26 1.05
N ILE A 101 16.23 17.11 0.53
CA ILE A 101 16.43 15.81 1.17
C ILE A 101 17.63 15.08 0.56
N THR A 102 18.23 14.22 1.35
CA THR A 102 19.32 13.33 0.92
C THR A 102 18.84 11.88 0.96
N PRO A 103 19.56 10.92 0.38
CA PRO A 103 19.23 9.51 0.49
C PRO A 103 19.06 9.01 1.94
N GLU A 104 19.71 9.68 2.90
CA GLU A 104 19.58 9.37 4.33
C GLU A 104 18.17 9.69 4.90
N ASN A 105 17.41 10.51 4.20
CA ASN A 105 16.02 10.83 4.55
C ASN A 105 15.02 9.88 3.88
N VAL A 106 15.50 8.88 3.13
CA VAL A 106 14.65 7.97 2.35
C VAL A 106 14.78 6.55 2.90
N MET A 107 13.64 5.94 3.15
CA MET A 107 13.53 4.53 3.49
C MET A 107 12.49 3.87 2.59
N VAL A 108 12.84 2.75 1.98
CA VAL A 108 12.00 2.02 1.02
C VAL A 108 11.35 0.82 1.72
N PHE A 109 10.06 0.65 1.54
CA PHE A 109 9.28 -0.45 2.09
C PHE A 109 8.65 -1.27 0.98
N ALA A 110 8.32 -2.52 1.27
CA ALA A 110 7.56 -3.39 0.38
C ALA A 110 6.08 -2.98 0.37
N GLY A 111 5.78 -1.81 -0.17
CA GLY A 111 4.46 -1.19 -0.21
C GLY A 111 4.27 -0.07 0.81
N GLY A 112 3.27 0.79 0.59
CA GLY A 112 3.01 1.95 1.45
C GLY A 112 2.50 1.59 2.86
N ARG A 113 1.69 0.57 2.98
CA ARG A 113 1.12 0.15 4.30
C ARG A 113 2.18 -0.19 5.34
N PRO A 114 3.16 -1.06 5.06
CA PRO A 114 4.24 -1.33 6.01
C PRO A 114 5.00 -0.07 6.43
N GLY A 115 5.22 0.85 5.51
CA GLY A 115 5.87 2.13 5.80
C GLY A 115 5.06 2.98 6.76
N ILE A 116 3.76 3.17 6.48
CA ILE A 116 2.86 3.95 7.34
C ILE A 116 2.73 3.30 8.72
N TYR A 117 2.52 1.98 8.77
CA TYR A 117 2.45 1.25 10.04
C TYR A 117 3.72 1.45 10.86
N THR A 118 4.89 1.32 10.24
CA THR A 118 6.18 1.51 10.91
C THR A 118 6.30 2.92 11.48
N VAL A 119 6.00 3.95 10.69
CA VAL A 119 6.04 5.34 11.19
C VAL A 119 5.11 5.52 12.38
N MET A 120 3.87 5.05 12.31
CA MET A 120 2.90 5.19 13.40
C MET A 120 3.33 4.43 14.66
N ALA A 121 3.91 3.23 14.50
CA ALA A 121 4.41 2.43 15.63
C ALA A 121 5.59 3.07 16.37
N PHE A 122 6.39 3.87 15.67
CA PHE A 122 7.54 4.58 16.25
C PHE A 122 7.21 5.97 16.83
N LEU A 123 6.00 6.47 16.62
CA LEU A 123 5.58 7.72 17.25
C LEU A 123 5.48 7.55 18.77
N LYS A 124 5.91 8.57 19.50
CA LYS A 124 5.74 8.62 20.95
C LYS A 124 4.27 8.68 21.33
N GLU A 125 3.95 8.20 22.53
CA GLU A 125 2.61 8.38 23.10
C GLU A 125 2.21 9.87 23.12
N LYS A 126 0.91 10.12 22.94
CA LYS A 126 0.30 11.46 22.94
C LYS A 126 0.77 12.39 21.82
N VAL A 127 1.32 11.84 20.74
CA VAL A 127 1.51 12.60 19.50
C VAL A 127 0.16 12.75 18.80
N GLN A 128 -0.17 13.98 18.44
CA GLN A 128 -1.35 14.26 17.65
C GLN A 128 -1.02 14.06 16.16
N VAL A 129 -1.78 13.19 15.50
CA VAL A 129 -1.68 12.97 14.06
C VAL A 129 -2.86 13.67 13.38
N SER A 130 -2.57 14.52 12.40
CA SER A 130 -3.57 15.19 11.57
C SER A 130 -3.63 14.50 10.21
N ILE A 131 -4.83 14.13 9.81
CA ILE A 131 -5.13 13.55 8.50
C ILE A 131 -6.23 14.35 7.82
N GLY A 132 -6.31 14.29 6.49
CA GLY A 132 -7.39 14.93 5.73
C GLY A 132 -8.75 14.30 6.07
N ASN A 133 -9.82 15.07 5.85
CA ASN A 133 -11.18 14.58 6.11
C ASN A 133 -11.62 13.52 5.07
N ILE A 134 -11.07 13.60 3.86
CA ILE A 134 -11.31 12.64 2.78
C ILE A 134 -9.97 12.00 2.47
N GLU A 135 -9.69 10.91 3.16
CA GLU A 135 -8.41 10.21 3.08
C GLU A 135 -8.60 8.69 3.03
N TRP A 136 -7.52 8.00 2.80
CA TRP A 136 -7.50 6.55 2.83
C TRP A 136 -7.84 6.01 4.23
N PRO A 137 -8.93 5.23 4.37
CA PRO A 137 -9.46 4.86 5.68
C PRO A 137 -8.50 4.04 6.54
N ALA A 138 -7.56 3.31 5.92
CA ALA A 138 -6.61 2.49 6.67
C ALA A 138 -5.63 3.29 7.56
N TYR A 139 -5.55 4.62 7.43
CA TYR A 139 -4.84 5.43 8.42
C TYR A 139 -5.43 5.29 9.82
N LEU A 140 -6.76 5.26 9.90
CA LEU A 140 -7.47 5.11 11.18
C LEU A 140 -7.22 3.73 11.78
N ASP A 141 -7.36 2.69 10.96
CA ASP A 141 -7.12 1.30 11.38
C ASP A 141 -5.69 1.10 11.88
N ILE A 142 -4.71 1.65 11.18
CA ILE A 142 -3.30 1.57 11.58
C ILE A 142 -3.06 2.30 12.89
N MET A 143 -3.63 3.49 13.07
CA MET A 143 -3.49 4.24 14.32
C MET A 143 -4.14 3.50 15.49
N GLU A 144 -5.28 2.89 15.31
CA GLU A 144 -5.96 2.11 16.35
C GLU A 144 -5.11 0.90 16.78
N GLN A 145 -4.41 0.28 15.86
CA GLN A 145 -3.58 -0.89 16.13
C GLN A 145 -2.20 -0.56 16.73
N THR A 146 -1.72 0.65 16.52
CA THR A 146 -0.38 1.07 16.98
C THR A 146 -0.40 1.89 18.27
N LYS A 147 -1.57 2.27 18.75
CA LYS A 147 -1.84 3.04 19.99
C LYS A 147 -2.73 2.24 20.89
#